data_8a262bc928c22235731eafe6160e412a
#
_entry.id   8a262bc928c22235731eafe6160e412a
#
_cell.length_a   1.000
_cell.length_b   1.000
_cell.length_c   1.000
_cell.angle_alpha   90.00
_cell.angle_beta   90.00
_cell.angle_gamma   90.00
#
_symmetry.space_group_name_H-M   'P 1'
#
loop_
_entity.id
_entity.type
_entity.pdbx_description
1 polymer ?
#
loop_
_entity_poly.entity_id
_entity_poly.type
_entity_poly.pdbx_seq_one_letter_code
_entity_poly.pdbx_strand_id
1 'polypeptide(L)'
;MNHFLKYSFSFFCLLACSACNDDGIDILDIEIPEGYALSAGTSTIFLNSSVAYDTPADWITGAYDVRFTRGDRLYDDVRTSNNGHGGGLGPVYAGYSCGSCHRNAGRTKPSLWTEGGSGSYGFSSMLVYISRKNGAFFQDYGRVLHDQAIYGVQPEGKLSVEYTYETFSFPDGEAYTLCKPNYTISEWYAEEIKPEDLFCTVRIPLRHVGMGQMMALDPVEIEALAAKSNYPEYGISGRCNYITERGVRSLGLSGNKAQHADLTVELGFSSDMGVTNSRYPEEICEGQIQVNQGSMMGLSYDQLDVSTEEMENVDLYMQSLGVPARRNVNDPQVIKGCLLYTSPSP
;
A
#
# COMPACT_ATOMS: atom_id res chain seq x y z
N MET A 1 -39.62 42.39 -44.63
CA MET A 1 -38.18 42.07 -44.46
C MET A 1 -37.86 41.54 -43.04
N ASN A 2 -38.78 40.81 -42.41
CA ASN A 2 -38.60 40.37 -40.99
C ASN A 2 -38.93 38.89 -40.73
N HIS A 3 -39.07 38.09 -41.76
CA HIS A 3 -39.38 36.65 -41.59
C HIS A 3 -38.19 35.71 -41.87
N PHE A 4 -37.13 36.19 -42.50
CA PHE A 4 -35.94 35.37 -42.83
C PHE A 4 -34.93 35.23 -41.66
N LEU A 5 -34.99 36.14 -40.68
CA LEU A 5 -34.03 36.14 -39.58
C LEU A 5 -34.38 35.16 -38.42
N LYS A 6 -35.66 34.75 -38.34
CA LYS A 6 -36.11 33.83 -37.26
C LYS A 6 -35.79 32.36 -37.52
N TYR A 7 -35.62 31.97 -38.73
CA TYR A 7 -35.31 30.57 -39.09
C TYR A 7 -33.82 30.25 -39.13
N SER A 8 -32.97 31.29 -39.27
CA SER A 8 -31.52 31.11 -39.27
C SER A 8 -30.96 30.87 -37.83
N PHE A 9 -31.64 31.38 -36.80
CA PHE A 9 -31.20 31.22 -35.42
C PHE A 9 -31.61 29.85 -34.84
N SER A 10 -32.73 29.30 -35.27
CA SER A 10 -33.18 27.94 -34.86
C SER A 10 -32.37 26.82 -35.50
N PHE A 11 -31.78 27.06 -36.69
CA PHE A 11 -30.95 26.08 -37.35
C PHE A 11 -29.53 26.02 -36.80
N PHE A 12 -29.04 27.12 -36.21
CA PHE A 12 -27.72 27.15 -35.59
C PHE A 12 -27.72 26.57 -34.17
N CYS A 13 -28.84 26.59 -33.44
CA CYS A 13 -28.98 25.93 -32.15
C CYS A 13 -29.12 24.41 -32.26
N LEU A 14 -29.60 23.88 -33.38
CA LEU A 14 -29.71 22.44 -33.62
C LEU A 14 -28.37 21.79 -34.04
N LEU A 15 -27.44 22.59 -34.56
CA LEU A 15 -26.08 22.09 -34.90
C LEU A 15 -25.10 22.12 -33.71
N ALA A 16 -25.44 22.82 -32.61
CA ALA A 16 -24.59 22.85 -31.41
C ALA A 16 -24.84 21.70 -30.43
N CYS A 17 -25.90 20.90 -30.64
CA CYS A 17 -26.21 19.74 -29.79
C CYS A 17 -25.63 18.40 -30.32
N SER A 18 -24.93 18.40 -31.44
CA SER A 18 -24.30 17.20 -32.01
C SER A 18 -22.77 17.13 -31.79
N ALA A 19 -22.23 17.90 -30.85
CA ALA A 19 -20.81 17.88 -30.51
C ALA A 19 -20.49 17.10 -29.24
N CYS A 20 -21.41 16.28 -28.74
CA CYS A 20 -21.07 15.14 -27.91
C CYS A 20 -20.98 13.94 -28.83
N ASN A 21 -19.96 13.86 -29.66
CA ASN A 21 -19.52 12.58 -30.17
C ASN A 21 -18.99 11.82 -28.95
N ASP A 22 -19.78 10.88 -28.46
CA ASP A 22 -19.28 9.67 -27.86
C ASP A 22 -18.20 9.17 -28.81
N ASP A 23 -16.93 9.25 -28.42
CA ASP A 23 -15.81 8.76 -29.25
C ASP A 23 -16.04 7.28 -29.43
N GLY A 24 -16.79 6.96 -30.46
CA GLY A 24 -17.40 5.67 -30.70
C GLY A 24 -16.38 4.56 -30.93
N ILE A 25 -15.84 4.07 -29.84
CA ILE A 25 -15.42 2.67 -29.81
C ILE A 25 -16.73 1.90 -29.71
N ASP A 26 -17.18 1.35 -30.82
CA ASP A 26 -18.36 0.49 -30.86
C ASP A 26 -17.99 -0.77 -30.06
N ILE A 27 -18.52 -0.87 -28.84
CA ILE A 27 -18.23 -1.97 -27.90
C ILE A 27 -18.59 -3.33 -28.49
N LEU A 28 -19.47 -3.34 -29.49
CA LEU A 28 -19.92 -4.54 -30.16
C LEU A 28 -18.82 -5.20 -31.02
N ASP A 29 -17.76 -4.49 -31.37
CA ASP A 29 -16.65 -4.99 -32.19
C ASP A 29 -15.41 -5.37 -31.35
N ILE A 30 -15.50 -5.34 -30.03
CA ILE A 30 -14.37 -5.69 -29.15
C ILE A 30 -14.39 -7.19 -28.89
N GLU A 31 -13.47 -7.90 -29.51
CA GLU A 31 -13.21 -9.29 -29.20
C GLU A 31 -12.55 -9.41 -27.82
N ILE A 32 -13.22 -10.08 -26.89
CA ILE A 32 -12.66 -10.34 -25.55
C ILE A 32 -11.66 -11.48 -25.70
N PRO A 33 -10.38 -11.28 -25.37
CA PRO A 33 -9.38 -12.32 -25.47
C PRO A 33 -9.75 -13.56 -24.65
N GLU A 34 -9.46 -14.75 -25.19
CA GLU A 34 -9.59 -15.99 -24.44
C GLU A 34 -8.79 -15.90 -23.14
N GLY A 35 -9.37 -16.35 -22.04
CA GLY A 35 -8.72 -16.27 -20.73
C GLY A 35 -8.68 -14.85 -20.11
N TYR A 36 -9.41 -13.89 -20.64
CA TYR A 36 -9.42 -12.51 -20.12
C TYR A 36 -9.79 -12.41 -18.63
N ALA A 37 -10.57 -13.37 -18.10
CA ALA A 37 -10.87 -13.46 -16.67
C ALA A 37 -9.63 -13.81 -15.83
N LEU A 38 -8.62 -14.44 -16.44
CA LEU A 38 -7.39 -14.89 -15.76
C LEU A 38 -6.45 -13.72 -15.54
N SER A 39 -6.63 -12.99 -14.43
CA SER A 39 -5.85 -11.79 -14.10
C SER A 39 -4.37 -12.08 -13.80
N ALA A 40 -4.03 -13.33 -13.44
CA ALA A 40 -2.67 -13.78 -13.12
C ALA A 40 -2.38 -15.20 -13.66
N GLY A 41 -2.91 -15.54 -14.83
CA GLY A 41 -2.71 -16.85 -15.44
C GLY A 41 -3.12 -17.98 -14.49
N THR A 42 -2.23 -18.94 -14.27
CA THR A 42 -2.45 -20.10 -13.37
C THR A 42 -2.54 -19.77 -11.89
N SER A 43 -2.15 -18.56 -11.50
CA SER A 43 -2.32 -18.07 -10.14
C SER A 43 -3.66 -17.37 -9.91
N THR A 44 -4.55 -17.37 -10.93
CA THR A 44 -5.89 -16.79 -10.81
C THR A 44 -6.82 -17.74 -10.06
N ILE A 45 -7.55 -17.20 -9.07
CA ILE A 45 -8.56 -17.94 -8.31
C ILE A 45 -9.96 -17.37 -8.57
N PHE A 46 -10.97 -18.26 -8.62
CA PHE A 46 -12.35 -17.90 -8.83
C PHE A 46 -13.12 -17.88 -7.51
N LEU A 47 -12.70 -16.98 -6.61
CA LEU A 47 -13.31 -16.82 -5.29
C LEU A 47 -13.83 -15.40 -5.11
N ASN A 48 -15.11 -15.31 -4.70
CA ASN A 48 -15.78 -14.03 -4.43
C ASN A 48 -16.21 -13.95 -2.96
N SER A 49 -15.24 -13.81 -2.08
CA SER A 49 -15.46 -13.69 -0.63
C SER A 49 -14.47 -12.73 0.00
N SER A 50 -14.65 -12.43 1.29
CA SER A 50 -13.74 -11.57 2.06
C SER A 50 -12.33 -12.14 2.23
N VAL A 51 -12.15 -13.45 2.06
CA VAL A 51 -10.85 -14.14 2.14
C VAL A 51 -10.20 -14.38 0.79
N ALA A 52 -10.74 -13.80 -0.29
CA ALA A 52 -10.20 -14.03 -1.63
C ALA A 52 -8.74 -13.56 -1.79
N TYR A 53 -8.31 -12.57 -1.01
CA TYR A 53 -6.92 -12.09 -1.04
C TYR A 53 -5.97 -12.89 -0.16
N ASP A 54 -6.50 -13.75 0.69
CA ASP A 54 -5.79 -14.56 1.67
C ASP A 54 -5.79 -16.06 1.30
N THR A 55 -6.23 -16.36 0.10
CA THR A 55 -6.34 -17.73 -0.41
C THR A 55 -5.13 -18.04 -1.29
N PRO A 56 -4.48 -19.21 -1.15
CA PRO A 56 -3.38 -19.60 -2.01
C PRO A 56 -3.82 -19.78 -3.46
N ALA A 57 -2.89 -19.63 -4.39
CA ALA A 57 -3.08 -20.05 -5.77
C ALA A 57 -3.24 -21.58 -5.85
N ASP A 58 -4.03 -22.08 -6.82
CA ASP A 58 -4.40 -23.51 -6.95
C ASP A 58 -3.19 -24.46 -7.13
N TRP A 59 -2.04 -23.94 -7.56
CA TRP A 59 -0.80 -24.72 -7.70
C TRP A 59 -0.06 -24.95 -6.39
N ILE A 60 -0.45 -24.29 -5.29
CA ILE A 60 0.09 -24.53 -3.95
C ILE A 60 -0.47 -25.83 -3.42
N THR A 61 0.36 -26.89 -3.42
CA THR A 61 -0.01 -28.24 -2.99
C THR A 61 1.16 -28.93 -2.28
N GLY A 62 0.86 -29.96 -1.49
CA GLY A 62 1.86 -30.81 -0.84
C GLY A 62 2.77 -30.03 0.13
N ALA A 63 4.08 -30.07 -0.07
CA ALA A 63 5.03 -29.38 0.81
C ALA A 63 4.88 -27.85 0.78
N TYR A 64 4.47 -27.29 -0.34
CA TYR A 64 4.22 -25.84 -0.45
C TYR A 64 2.99 -25.41 0.34
N ASP A 65 1.95 -26.23 0.40
CA ASP A 65 0.75 -25.98 1.21
C ASP A 65 1.08 -25.90 2.72
N VAL A 66 1.95 -26.80 3.19
CA VAL A 66 2.44 -26.76 4.59
C VAL A 66 3.21 -25.47 4.87
N ARG A 67 4.10 -25.06 3.96
CA ARG A 67 4.89 -23.84 4.11
C ARG A 67 4.00 -22.59 4.02
N PHE A 68 3.03 -22.56 3.09
CA PHE A 68 2.03 -21.52 2.98
C PHE A 68 1.29 -21.34 4.30
N THR A 69 0.73 -22.42 4.86
CA THR A 69 -0.01 -22.38 6.14
C THR A 69 0.86 -21.90 7.30
N ARG A 70 2.15 -22.25 7.33
CA ARG A 70 3.08 -21.75 8.35
C ARG A 70 3.35 -20.25 8.17
N GLY A 71 3.51 -19.79 6.93
CA GLY A 71 3.72 -18.39 6.60
C GLY A 71 2.50 -17.53 6.94
N ASP A 72 1.31 -17.97 6.56
CA ASP A 72 0.02 -17.38 6.89
C ASP A 72 -0.16 -17.20 8.40
N ARG A 73 0.05 -18.29 9.15
CA ARG A 73 0.00 -18.24 10.60
C ARG A 73 0.96 -17.21 11.19
N LEU A 74 2.23 -17.21 10.75
CA LEU A 74 3.24 -16.29 11.26
C LEU A 74 2.94 -14.83 10.89
N TYR A 75 2.30 -14.63 9.73
CA TYR A 75 1.85 -13.34 9.25
C TYR A 75 0.75 -12.75 10.16
N ASP A 76 -0.17 -13.58 10.63
CA ASP A 76 -1.30 -13.17 11.46
C ASP A 76 -1.01 -13.23 12.97
N ASP A 77 -0.01 -14.01 13.40
CA ASP A 77 0.33 -14.18 14.81
C ASP A 77 0.66 -12.83 15.47
N VAL A 78 -0.11 -12.52 16.51
CA VAL A 78 0.08 -11.32 17.32
C VAL A 78 1.37 -11.45 18.14
N ARG A 79 2.31 -10.55 17.89
CA ARG A 79 3.54 -10.44 18.66
C ARG A 79 3.28 -9.77 20.00
N THR A 80 3.99 -10.21 21.02
CA THR A 80 3.91 -9.64 22.38
C THR A 80 5.31 -9.41 22.92
N SER A 81 5.42 -8.58 23.96
CA SER A 81 6.71 -8.26 24.60
C SER A 81 7.38 -9.44 25.34
N ASN A 82 6.75 -10.60 25.35
CA ASN A 82 7.22 -11.75 26.15
C ASN A 82 7.00 -13.08 25.42
N ASN A 83 7.57 -13.24 24.25
CA ASN A 83 7.45 -14.45 23.44
C ASN A 83 8.47 -15.57 23.76
N GLY A 84 9.21 -15.46 24.85
CA GLY A 84 10.02 -16.52 25.44
C GLY A 84 11.39 -16.76 24.81
N HIS A 85 11.63 -16.43 23.56
CA HIS A 85 12.92 -16.53 22.89
C HIS A 85 13.15 -15.26 22.06
N GLY A 86 14.02 -14.37 22.50
CA GLY A 86 14.35 -13.15 21.79
C GLY A 86 13.33 -12.01 21.91
N GLY A 87 12.17 -12.23 22.50
CA GLY A 87 11.28 -11.17 22.96
C GLY A 87 10.04 -10.86 22.08
N GLY A 88 10.07 -10.90 20.81
CA GLY A 88 8.90 -10.55 19.96
C GLY A 88 8.81 -9.07 19.60
N LEU A 89 7.89 -8.28 20.18
CA LEU A 89 7.81 -6.83 19.90
C LEU A 89 9.02 -6.08 20.44
N GLY A 90 9.51 -5.14 19.63
CA GLY A 90 10.46 -4.14 20.12
C GLY A 90 9.89 -3.24 21.20
N PRO A 91 10.75 -2.40 21.83
CA PRO A 91 10.32 -1.49 22.91
C PRO A 91 9.23 -0.53 22.46
N VAL A 92 9.30 -0.07 21.22
CA VAL A 92 8.29 0.73 20.53
C VAL A 92 7.92 0.08 19.21
N TYR A 93 6.68 0.24 18.77
CA TYR A 93 6.17 -0.38 17.54
C TYR A 93 4.98 0.40 16.97
N ALA A 94 4.74 0.22 15.67
CA ALA A 94 3.57 0.76 14.98
C ALA A 94 2.48 -0.30 14.78
N GLY A 95 2.86 -1.57 14.66
CA GLY A 95 1.97 -2.72 14.52
C GLY A 95 2.41 -3.90 15.37
N TYR A 96 1.55 -4.88 15.57
CA TYR A 96 1.82 -6.08 16.39
C TYR A 96 1.67 -7.40 15.61
N SER A 97 1.26 -7.33 14.36
CA SER A 97 1.31 -8.41 13.35
C SER A 97 1.15 -7.80 11.97
N CYS A 98 1.53 -8.52 10.93
CA CYS A 98 1.27 -8.06 9.55
C CYS A 98 -0.25 -7.98 9.31
N GLY A 99 -1.01 -8.99 9.73
CA GLY A 99 -2.47 -9.04 9.62
C GLY A 99 -3.22 -7.95 10.39
N SER A 100 -2.59 -7.32 11.41
CA SER A 100 -3.19 -6.21 12.13
C SER A 100 -3.40 -4.98 11.24
N CYS A 101 -2.51 -4.76 10.26
CA CYS A 101 -2.58 -3.67 9.29
C CYS A 101 -3.06 -4.15 7.91
N HIS A 102 -2.75 -5.40 7.53
CA HIS A 102 -3.08 -6.01 6.23
C HIS A 102 -4.12 -7.13 6.38
N ARG A 103 -5.28 -6.81 6.95
CA ARG A 103 -6.31 -7.82 7.24
C ARG A 103 -6.66 -8.64 6.00
N ASN A 104 -6.58 -9.98 6.13
CA ASN A 104 -6.75 -10.96 5.04
C ASN A 104 -5.83 -10.62 3.85
N ALA A 105 -4.55 -10.38 4.08
CA ALA A 105 -3.55 -9.92 3.10
C ALA A 105 -4.00 -8.71 2.25
N GLY A 106 -5.02 -8.00 2.70
CA GLY A 106 -5.70 -6.91 2.01
C GLY A 106 -5.39 -5.54 2.59
N ARG A 107 -6.45 -4.73 2.69
CA ARG A 107 -6.40 -3.39 3.29
C ARG A 107 -7.33 -3.31 4.49
N THR A 108 -6.97 -2.52 5.47
CA THR A 108 -7.89 -2.12 6.55
C THR A 108 -8.51 -0.76 6.27
N LYS A 109 -9.58 -0.45 7.01
CA LYS A 109 -10.08 0.93 7.10
C LYS A 109 -9.22 1.70 8.09
N PRO A 110 -9.02 3.02 7.90
CA PRO A 110 -8.41 3.86 8.91
C PRO A 110 -9.17 3.75 10.23
N SER A 111 -8.54 3.19 11.27
CA SER A 111 -9.23 2.92 12.54
C SER A 111 -9.50 4.18 13.36
N LEU A 112 -8.80 5.27 13.06
CA LEU A 112 -9.02 6.58 13.69
C LEU A 112 -10.23 7.31 13.10
N TRP A 113 -10.80 6.83 11.99
CA TRP A 113 -12.00 7.43 11.43
C TRP A 113 -13.23 7.09 12.27
N THR A 114 -13.94 8.10 12.73
CA THR A 114 -15.25 7.97 13.38
C THR A 114 -16.27 8.84 12.65
N GLU A 115 -17.50 8.35 12.54
CA GLU A 115 -18.61 9.14 12.04
C GLU A 115 -18.87 10.31 13.00
N GLY A 116 -18.73 11.54 12.50
CA GLY A 116 -18.83 12.73 13.33
C GLY A 116 -17.52 13.49 13.54
N GLY A 117 -16.39 12.98 13.02
CA GLY A 117 -15.25 13.82 12.65
C GLY A 117 -14.11 13.95 13.61
N SER A 118 -14.05 13.23 14.72
CA SER A 118 -12.83 13.18 15.51
C SER A 118 -12.39 11.74 15.77
N GLY A 119 -11.14 11.45 15.48
CA GLY A 119 -10.50 10.18 15.81
C GLY A 119 -9.86 10.25 17.19
N SER A 120 -9.87 9.15 17.89
CA SER A 120 -9.20 9.02 19.16
C SER A 120 -7.94 8.18 19.06
N TYR A 121 -7.14 8.26 20.07
CA TYR A 121 -5.88 7.57 20.27
C TYR A 121 -6.03 6.05 20.22
N GLY A 122 -4.99 5.37 19.84
CA GLY A 122 -4.90 3.93 19.82
C GLY A 122 -4.31 3.41 18.51
N PHE A 123 -4.29 2.10 18.35
CA PHE A 123 -3.78 1.45 17.16
C PHE A 123 -4.52 1.89 15.89
N SER A 124 -3.81 2.51 14.97
CA SER A 124 -4.40 3.16 13.79
C SER A 124 -4.54 2.23 12.58
N SER A 125 -3.90 1.07 12.57
CA SER A 125 -3.73 0.21 11.38
C SER A 125 -3.09 0.94 10.18
N MET A 126 -2.38 2.04 10.43
CA MET A 126 -1.73 2.86 9.42
C MET A 126 -0.29 3.12 9.82
N LEU A 127 0.59 3.27 8.82
CA LEU A 127 1.95 3.71 9.07
C LEU A 127 2.04 5.22 8.99
N VAL A 128 2.66 5.82 9.98
CA VAL A 128 2.93 7.25 10.06
C VAL A 128 4.39 7.50 9.73
N TYR A 129 4.64 8.01 8.53
CA TYR A 129 5.99 8.39 8.13
C TYR A 129 6.26 9.83 8.51
N ILE A 130 7.39 10.06 9.17
CA ILE A 130 7.84 11.39 9.57
C ILE A 130 9.23 11.68 9.00
N SER A 131 9.44 12.93 8.61
CA SER A 131 10.75 13.43 8.20
C SER A 131 10.78 14.96 8.33
N ARG A 132 11.96 15.53 8.27
CA ARG A 132 12.11 16.96 8.03
C ARG A 132 11.60 17.31 6.61
N LYS A 133 11.21 18.54 6.38
CA LYS A 133 10.74 19.01 5.06
C LYS A 133 11.77 18.83 3.93
N ASN A 134 13.04 18.75 4.25
CA ASN A 134 14.11 18.45 3.30
C ASN A 134 14.33 16.93 3.07
N GLY A 135 13.52 16.07 3.70
CA GLY A 135 13.59 14.61 3.60
C GLY A 135 14.57 13.93 4.59
N ALA A 136 15.29 14.69 5.40
CA ALA A 136 16.17 14.11 6.42
C ALA A 136 15.36 13.50 7.57
N PHE A 137 15.89 12.43 8.17
CA PHE A 137 15.28 11.79 9.33
C PHE A 137 15.43 12.60 10.60
N PHE A 138 14.51 12.37 11.52
CA PHE A 138 14.68 12.74 12.91
C PHE A 138 15.39 11.58 13.62
N GLN A 139 16.61 11.81 14.07
CA GLN A 139 17.47 10.76 14.62
C GLN A 139 16.82 10.02 15.81
N ASP A 140 16.10 10.75 16.67
CA ASP A 140 15.49 10.19 17.88
C ASP A 140 14.22 9.39 17.64
N TYR A 141 13.65 9.46 16.42
CA TYR A 141 12.36 8.84 16.04
C TYR A 141 12.46 7.90 14.83
N GLY A 142 13.52 7.98 14.05
CA GLY A 142 13.61 7.23 12.78
C GLY A 142 12.69 7.77 11.69
N ARG A 143 12.21 6.88 10.84
CA ARG A 143 11.33 7.20 9.70
C ARG A 143 9.86 6.93 9.97
N VAL A 144 9.56 5.83 10.64
CA VAL A 144 8.20 5.43 11.05
C VAL A 144 8.01 5.87 12.48
N LEU A 145 6.93 6.59 12.75
CA LEU A 145 6.56 6.93 14.12
C LEU A 145 5.95 5.70 14.79
N HIS A 146 6.50 5.29 15.91
CA HIS A 146 5.97 4.20 16.72
C HIS A 146 5.07 4.77 17.81
N ASP A 147 3.77 4.70 17.60
CA ASP A 147 2.75 5.24 18.49
C ASP A 147 2.29 4.25 19.57
N GLN A 148 2.91 3.08 19.60
CA GLN A 148 2.72 2.02 20.60
C GLN A 148 4.05 1.69 21.28
N ALA A 149 3.96 1.16 22.50
CA ALA A 149 5.12 0.71 23.25
C ALA A 149 4.76 -0.47 24.16
N ILE A 150 5.76 -1.27 24.53
CA ILE A 150 5.61 -2.31 25.56
C ILE A 150 5.41 -1.67 26.95
N TYR A 151 4.96 -2.47 27.90
CA TYR A 151 4.78 -1.98 29.28
C TYR A 151 6.06 -1.38 29.85
N GLY A 152 5.96 -0.18 30.40
CA GLY A 152 7.06 0.54 31.02
C GLY A 152 7.89 1.40 30.06
N VAL A 153 7.62 1.35 28.76
CA VAL A 153 8.24 2.22 27.74
C VAL A 153 7.18 3.22 27.24
N GLN A 154 7.60 4.44 26.98
CA GLN A 154 6.73 5.46 26.42
C GLN A 154 6.77 5.38 24.90
N PRO A 155 5.63 5.44 24.18
CA PRO A 155 5.62 5.54 22.71
C PRO A 155 6.25 6.85 22.24
N GLU A 156 6.65 6.92 20.99
CA GLU A 156 7.35 8.07 20.41
C GLU A 156 6.48 9.31 20.28
N GLY A 157 5.19 9.11 20.14
CA GLY A 157 4.18 10.17 20.06
C GLY A 157 2.79 9.59 19.93
N LYS A 158 1.78 10.45 19.94
CA LYS A 158 0.38 10.07 19.74
C LYS A 158 -0.18 10.73 18.50
N LEU A 159 -0.72 9.92 17.60
CA LEU A 159 -1.43 10.38 16.41
C LEU A 159 -2.89 10.68 16.74
N SER A 160 -3.37 11.83 16.31
CA SER A 160 -4.79 12.18 16.29
C SER A 160 -5.21 12.67 14.91
N VAL A 161 -6.51 12.63 14.62
CA VAL A 161 -7.05 13.10 13.35
C VAL A 161 -8.33 13.90 13.60
N GLU A 162 -8.41 15.03 12.91
CA GLU A 162 -9.64 15.81 12.77
C GLU A 162 -10.05 15.83 11.30
N TYR A 163 -11.36 15.71 11.03
CA TYR A 163 -11.86 15.69 9.67
C TYR A 163 -12.55 17.00 9.33
N THR A 164 -12.14 17.61 8.22
CA THR A 164 -12.85 18.74 7.61
C THR A 164 -13.56 18.27 6.35
N TYR A 165 -14.74 18.82 6.09
CA TYR A 165 -15.58 18.47 4.97
C TYR A 165 -15.74 19.67 4.05
N GLU A 166 -15.47 19.47 2.77
CA GLU A 166 -15.61 20.51 1.73
C GLU A 166 -16.54 19.99 0.64
N THR A 167 -17.56 20.78 0.31
CA THR A 167 -18.53 20.45 -0.73
C THR A 167 -18.17 21.12 -2.04
N PHE A 168 -18.18 20.34 -3.10
CA PHE A 168 -17.90 20.74 -4.48
C PHE A 168 -19.08 20.34 -5.37
N SER A 169 -19.07 20.77 -6.62
CA SER A 169 -20.05 20.37 -7.62
C SER A 169 -19.37 19.93 -8.91
N PHE A 170 -19.91 18.91 -9.54
CA PHE A 170 -19.57 18.54 -10.90
C PHE A 170 -20.11 19.57 -11.90
N PRO A 171 -19.63 19.59 -13.16
CA PRO A 171 -20.11 20.52 -14.19
C PRO A 171 -21.61 20.44 -14.48
N ASP A 172 -22.24 19.29 -14.25
CA ASP A 172 -23.69 19.07 -14.38
C ASP A 172 -24.50 19.57 -13.17
N GLY A 173 -23.83 20.05 -12.12
CA GLY A 173 -24.43 20.60 -10.90
C GLY A 173 -24.66 19.58 -9.79
N GLU A 174 -24.34 18.30 -9.97
CA GLU A 174 -24.36 17.32 -8.89
C GLU A 174 -23.32 17.68 -7.82
N ALA A 175 -23.76 17.73 -6.55
CA ALA A 175 -22.87 18.05 -5.44
C ALA A 175 -22.21 16.81 -4.85
N TYR A 176 -20.95 16.92 -4.47
CA TYR A 176 -20.23 15.91 -3.71
C TYR A 176 -19.42 16.54 -2.58
N THR A 177 -19.20 15.78 -1.51
CA THR A 177 -18.46 16.26 -0.34
C THR A 177 -17.20 15.42 -0.16
N LEU A 178 -16.07 16.07 -0.08
CA LEU A 178 -14.79 15.47 0.24
C LEU A 178 -14.52 15.59 1.74
N CYS A 179 -13.94 14.53 2.29
CA CYS A 179 -13.48 14.45 3.66
C CYS A 179 -11.95 14.53 3.68
N LYS A 180 -11.41 15.56 4.31
CA LYS A 180 -9.98 15.80 4.44
C LYS A 180 -9.53 15.48 5.87
N PRO A 181 -8.65 14.47 6.08
CA PRO A 181 -8.05 14.22 7.36
C PRO A 181 -6.94 15.24 7.65
N ASN A 182 -6.94 15.79 8.84
CA ASN A 182 -5.87 16.65 9.37
C ASN A 182 -5.22 15.90 10.54
N TYR A 183 -4.02 15.41 10.33
CA TYR A 183 -3.30 14.63 11.32
C TYR A 183 -2.44 15.53 12.19
N THR A 184 -2.44 15.24 13.49
CA THR A 184 -1.63 15.92 14.50
C THR A 184 -0.90 14.88 15.33
N ILE A 185 0.37 15.10 15.57
CA ILE A 185 1.19 14.28 16.49
C ILE A 185 1.43 15.09 17.73
N SER A 186 1.15 14.50 18.88
CA SER A 186 1.31 15.10 20.20
C SER A 186 2.07 14.15 21.15
N GLU A 187 2.34 14.59 22.35
CA GLU A 187 3.02 13.81 23.38
C GLU A 187 4.33 13.18 22.90
N TRP A 188 5.12 13.96 22.18
CA TRP A 188 6.44 13.54 21.72
C TRP A 188 7.32 13.07 22.87
N TYR A 189 7.96 11.92 22.69
CA TYR A 189 8.83 11.34 23.72
C TYR A 189 10.08 12.17 23.97
N ALA A 190 10.75 12.61 22.92
CA ALA A 190 11.93 13.45 22.94
C ALA A 190 11.57 14.92 22.70
N GLU A 191 12.43 15.68 22.05
CA GLU A 191 12.12 17.06 21.69
C GLU A 191 10.90 17.14 20.76
N GLU A 192 9.98 18.02 21.07
CA GLU A 192 8.80 18.28 20.24
C GLU A 192 9.19 18.77 18.85
N ILE A 193 8.72 18.05 17.82
CA ILE A 193 8.95 18.45 16.45
C ILE A 193 7.90 19.50 16.06
N LYS A 194 8.38 20.68 15.70
CA LYS A 194 7.50 21.78 15.29
C LYS A 194 6.82 21.50 13.95
N PRO A 195 5.55 21.87 13.78
CA PRO A 195 4.80 21.64 12.53
C PRO A 195 5.48 22.23 11.28
N GLU A 196 6.21 23.34 11.42
CA GLU A 196 6.94 23.94 10.31
C GLU A 196 8.12 23.12 9.83
N ASP A 197 8.69 22.25 10.66
CA ASP A 197 9.81 21.36 10.34
C ASP A 197 9.36 19.96 9.97
N LEU A 198 8.15 19.59 10.36
CA LEU A 198 7.60 18.25 10.18
C LEU A 198 6.98 18.07 8.79
N PHE A 199 7.41 17.02 8.10
CA PHE A 199 6.64 16.40 7.02
C PHE A 199 6.09 15.08 7.53
N CYS A 200 4.76 14.98 7.60
CA CYS A 200 4.04 13.79 8.06
C CYS A 200 3.22 13.20 6.93
N THR A 201 3.32 11.90 6.73
CA THR A 201 2.50 11.17 5.76
C THR A 201 1.92 9.94 6.43
N VAL A 202 0.60 9.88 6.52
CA VAL A 202 -0.12 8.71 7.02
C VAL A 202 -0.50 7.82 5.86
N ARG A 203 -0.14 6.54 5.91
CA ARG A 203 -0.32 5.59 4.82
C ARG A 203 -1.18 4.42 5.23
N ILE A 204 -2.18 4.14 4.40
CA ILE A 204 -2.99 2.94 4.52
C ILE A 204 -2.23 1.78 3.88
N PRO A 205 -2.13 0.62 4.53
CA PRO A 205 -1.46 -0.56 4.01
C PRO A 205 -1.99 -0.98 2.65
N LEU A 206 -1.11 -1.47 1.78
CA LEU A 206 -1.47 -2.02 0.48
C LEU A 206 -1.83 -3.50 0.61
N ARG A 207 -2.60 -4.01 -0.35
CA ARG A 207 -2.84 -5.46 -0.46
C ARG A 207 -1.60 -6.17 -1.03
N HIS A 208 -1.42 -7.45 -0.67
CA HIS A 208 -0.26 -8.24 -1.12
C HIS A 208 -0.54 -9.08 -2.36
N VAL A 209 -1.81 -9.30 -2.70
CA VAL A 209 -2.19 -10.08 -3.87
C VAL A 209 -1.52 -9.57 -5.15
N GLY A 210 -0.92 -10.48 -5.91
CA GLY A 210 -0.19 -10.15 -7.14
C GLY A 210 1.30 -9.85 -6.95
N MET A 211 1.81 -9.82 -5.72
CA MET A 211 3.22 -9.52 -5.46
C MET A 211 4.16 -10.59 -6.01
N GLY A 212 3.79 -11.87 -5.96
CA GLY A 212 4.59 -12.94 -6.57
C GLY A 212 4.75 -12.76 -8.08
N GLN A 213 3.71 -12.33 -8.79
CA GLN A 213 3.77 -12.04 -10.22
C GLN A 213 4.69 -10.84 -10.49
N MET A 214 4.68 -9.82 -9.63
CA MET A 214 5.60 -8.68 -9.74
C MET A 214 7.06 -9.11 -9.54
N MET A 215 7.32 -10.02 -8.61
CA MET A 215 8.68 -10.54 -8.37
C MET A 215 9.18 -11.43 -9.52
N ALA A 216 8.28 -12.03 -10.30
CA ALA A 216 8.60 -12.86 -11.46
C ALA A 216 8.86 -12.08 -12.76
N LEU A 217 8.69 -10.76 -12.76
CA LEU A 217 8.94 -9.94 -13.95
C LEU A 217 10.45 -9.88 -14.26
N ASP A 218 10.78 -10.05 -15.55
CA ASP A 218 12.17 -9.90 -16.00
C ASP A 218 12.56 -8.41 -15.97
N PRO A 219 13.62 -8.04 -15.24
CA PRO A 219 14.14 -6.67 -15.21
C PRO A 219 14.44 -6.11 -16.61
N VAL A 220 14.90 -6.93 -17.53
CA VAL A 220 15.22 -6.51 -18.92
C VAL A 220 13.96 -6.07 -19.66
N GLU A 221 12.84 -6.75 -19.46
CA GLU A 221 11.56 -6.37 -20.07
C GLU A 221 11.04 -5.05 -19.48
N ILE A 222 11.18 -4.85 -18.18
CA ILE A 222 10.80 -3.59 -17.50
C ILE A 222 11.62 -2.43 -18.02
N GLU A 223 12.95 -2.60 -18.17
CA GLU A 223 13.84 -1.59 -18.71
C GLU A 223 13.50 -1.26 -20.17
N ALA A 224 13.22 -2.27 -21.00
CA ALA A 224 12.81 -2.10 -22.37
C ALA A 224 11.47 -1.36 -22.49
N LEU A 225 10.52 -1.67 -21.60
CA LEU A 225 9.23 -0.98 -21.53
C LEU A 225 9.41 0.50 -21.11
N ALA A 226 10.22 0.76 -20.10
CA ALA A 226 10.50 2.12 -19.67
C ALA A 226 11.15 2.95 -20.80
N ALA A 227 12.06 2.36 -21.56
CA ALA A 227 12.70 3.01 -22.70
C ALA A 227 11.72 3.35 -23.84
N LYS A 228 10.67 2.53 -24.04
CA LYS A 228 9.62 2.77 -25.04
C LYS A 228 8.57 3.76 -24.57
N SER A 229 8.34 3.87 -23.27
CA SER A 229 7.28 4.70 -22.69
C SER A 229 7.74 6.16 -22.58
N ASN A 230 7.91 6.82 -23.72
CA ASN A 230 8.30 8.23 -23.78
C ASN A 230 7.37 8.98 -24.73
N TYR A 231 6.49 9.78 -24.17
CA TYR A 231 5.45 10.54 -24.84
C TYR A 231 5.57 12.02 -24.46
N PRO A 232 6.55 12.75 -25.07
CA PRO A 232 6.88 14.13 -24.66
C PRO A 232 5.70 15.10 -24.90
N GLU A 233 4.84 14.81 -25.87
CA GLU A 233 3.63 15.60 -26.16
C GLU A 233 2.62 15.60 -25.02
N TYR A 234 2.65 14.57 -24.17
CA TYR A 234 1.81 14.43 -22.96
C TYR A 234 2.58 14.66 -21.67
N GLY A 235 3.89 14.95 -21.75
CA GLY A 235 4.75 15.06 -20.58
C GLY A 235 4.95 13.74 -19.81
N ILE A 236 4.72 12.59 -20.48
CA ILE A 236 4.83 11.25 -19.88
C ILE A 236 6.16 10.61 -20.28
N SER A 237 6.90 10.07 -19.32
CA SER A 237 8.10 9.28 -19.58
C SER A 237 8.20 8.10 -18.61
N GLY A 238 8.58 6.92 -19.12
CA GLY A 238 8.91 5.75 -18.31
C GLY A 238 10.32 5.89 -17.71
N ARG A 239 10.45 5.59 -16.41
CA ARG A 239 11.72 5.55 -15.70
C ARG A 239 11.75 4.40 -14.74
N CYS A 240 12.79 3.57 -14.81
CA CYS A 240 13.05 2.55 -13.80
C CYS A 240 13.53 3.19 -12.51
N ASN A 241 13.07 2.70 -11.39
CA ASN A 241 13.62 3.05 -10.09
C ASN A 241 14.71 2.03 -9.72
N TYR A 242 15.94 2.49 -9.61
CA TYR A 242 17.06 1.69 -9.12
C TYR A 242 17.34 2.07 -7.68
N ILE A 243 17.44 1.07 -6.85
CA ILE A 243 17.74 1.20 -5.43
C ILE A 243 19.10 0.60 -5.12
N THR A 244 19.69 1.04 -4.03
CA THR A 244 20.92 0.44 -3.50
C THR A 244 20.68 0.02 -2.08
N GLU A 245 20.63 -1.29 -1.86
CA GLU A 245 20.50 -1.89 -0.52
C GLU A 245 21.79 -2.67 -0.23
N ARG A 246 22.40 -2.39 0.92
CA ARG A 246 23.65 -3.03 1.37
C ARG A 246 24.77 -3.04 0.30
N GLY A 247 24.87 -1.96 -0.48
CA GLY A 247 25.86 -1.82 -1.54
C GLY A 247 25.51 -2.54 -2.86
N VAL A 248 24.40 -3.25 -2.94
CA VAL A 248 23.92 -3.88 -4.17
C VAL A 248 22.89 -2.98 -4.84
N ARG A 249 23.17 -2.62 -6.10
CA ARG A 249 22.23 -1.85 -6.94
C ARG A 249 21.31 -2.81 -7.65
N SER A 250 20.00 -2.64 -7.47
CA SER A 250 18.95 -3.50 -8.04
C SER A 250 17.80 -2.67 -8.60
N LEU A 251 17.06 -3.24 -9.56
CA LEU A 251 15.79 -2.67 -10.00
C LEU A 251 14.75 -2.84 -8.89
N GLY A 252 14.02 -1.77 -8.58
CA GLY A 252 12.89 -1.84 -7.66
C GLY A 252 11.69 -2.51 -8.32
N LEU A 253 11.07 -3.45 -7.61
CA LEU A 253 9.91 -4.22 -8.06
C LEU A 253 8.72 -4.12 -7.11
N SER A 254 8.96 -3.87 -5.82
CA SER A 254 7.92 -3.82 -4.81
C SER A 254 7.81 -2.46 -4.10
N GLY A 255 6.76 -2.32 -3.31
CA GLY A 255 6.44 -1.08 -2.61
C GLY A 255 5.84 -0.01 -3.51
N ASN A 256 5.43 1.10 -2.90
CA ASN A 256 4.91 2.24 -3.64
C ASN A 256 6.04 2.91 -4.43
N LYS A 257 5.91 3.03 -5.74
CA LYS A 257 6.93 3.54 -6.68
C LYS A 257 8.16 2.62 -6.80
N ALA A 258 8.00 1.31 -6.65
CA ALA A 258 9.07 0.33 -6.77
C ALA A 258 10.32 0.71 -5.94
N GLN A 259 10.12 0.88 -4.64
CA GLN A 259 11.17 1.35 -3.71
C GLN A 259 12.03 0.22 -3.16
N HIS A 260 11.67 -1.05 -3.41
CA HIS A 260 12.35 -2.22 -2.89
C HIS A 260 12.56 -3.26 -4.00
N ALA A 261 13.65 -4.01 -3.92
CA ALA A 261 13.99 -5.04 -4.90
C ALA A 261 13.22 -6.35 -4.68
N ASP A 262 12.75 -6.57 -3.47
CA ASP A 262 12.01 -7.76 -3.03
C ASP A 262 10.75 -7.37 -2.23
N LEU A 263 10.10 -8.33 -1.58
CA LEU A 263 8.85 -8.11 -0.86
C LEU A 263 9.00 -7.34 0.45
N THR A 264 10.22 -7.13 0.94
CA THR A 264 10.48 -6.38 2.18
C THR A 264 9.80 -6.93 3.44
N VAL A 265 9.53 -8.23 3.46
CA VAL A 265 8.92 -8.92 4.60
C VAL A 265 9.75 -8.69 5.86
N GLU A 266 11.05 -8.92 5.74
CA GLU A 266 12.00 -8.78 6.83
C GLU A 266 12.08 -7.34 7.35
N LEU A 267 11.97 -6.37 6.43
CA LEU A 267 11.95 -4.96 6.78
C LEU A 267 10.70 -4.61 7.59
N GLY A 268 9.51 -5.07 7.16
CA GLY A 268 8.25 -4.82 7.87
C GLY A 268 8.25 -5.38 9.29
N PHE A 269 8.80 -6.60 9.48
CA PHE A 269 8.95 -7.15 10.82
C PHE A 269 9.82 -6.26 11.72
N SER A 270 10.92 -5.75 11.19
CA SER A 270 11.85 -4.94 11.96
C SER A 270 11.37 -3.48 12.11
N SER A 271 10.96 -2.81 11.01
CA SER A 271 10.60 -1.39 11.06
C SER A 271 9.27 -1.10 11.75
N ASP A 272 8.29 -2.02 11.63
CA ASP A 272 6.94 -1.75 12.08
C ASP A 272 6.64 -2.34 13.45
N MET A 273 7.34 -3.44 13.80
CA MET A 273 7.12 -4.18 15.05
C MET A 273 8.37 -4.25 15.94
N GLY A 274 9.54 -3.85 15.44
CA GLY A 274 10.80 -4.05 16.14
C GLY A 274 11.18 -5.52 16.32
N VAL A 275 10.73 -6.40 15.41
CA VAL A 275 10.99 -7.84 15.44
C VAL A 275 12.24 -8.14 14.63
N THR A 276 13.29 -8.60 15.30
CA THR A 276 14.59 -8.87 14.69
C THR A 276 14.61 -10.15 13.88
N ASN A 277 15.40 -10.17 12.82
CA ASN A 277 15.55 -11.30 11.89
C ASN A 277 16.97 -11.31 11.29
N SER A 278 17.29 -12.33 10.50
CA SER A 278 18.63 -12.50 9.94
C SER A 278 19.08 -11.37 8.99
N ARG A 279 18.16 -10.70 8.34
CA ARG A 279 18.45 -9.55 7.46
C ARG A 279 18.59 -8.25 8.26
N TYR A 280 17.82 -8.11 9.32
CA TYR A 280 17.82 -6.98 10.25
C TYR A 280 17.97 -7.51 11.68
N PRO A 281 19.21 -7.86 12.09
CA PRO A 281 19.48 -8.48 13.39
C PRO A 281 19.43 -7.46 14.54
N GLU A 282 19.39 -6.17 14.23
CA GLU A 282 19.29 -5.08 15.19
C GLU A 282 18.01 -4.31 14.93
N GLU A 283 17.50 -3.64 15.96
CA GLU A 283 16.38 -2.71 15.80
C GLU A 283 16.74 -1.65 14.74
N ILE A 284 15.85 -1.40 13.79
CA ILE A 284 16.14 -0.48 12.67
C ILE A 284 16.34 0.96 13.14
N CYS A 285 15.78 1.28 14.26
CA CYS A 285 15.79 2.63 14.80
C CYS A 285 17.00 2.90 15.68
N GLU A 286 18.18 2.54 15.22
CA GLU A 286 19.43 2.87 15.89
C GLU A 286 19.48 4.37 16.22
N GLY A 287 19.72 4.68 17.50
CA GLY A 287 19.68 6.04 18.00
C GLY A 287 18.35 6.45 18.65
N GLN A 288 17.29 5.70 18.50
CA GLN A 288 16.08 5.92 19.27
C GLN A 288 16.31 5.64 20.74
N ILE A 289 15.94 6.60 21.56
CA ILE A 289 16.20 6.54 23.02
C ILE A 289 15.44 5.35 23.63
N GLN A 290 14.27 5.01 23.10
CA GLN A 290 13.40 3.93 23.59
C GLN A 290 13.99 2.55 23.37
N VAL A 291 14.78 2.32 22.32
CA VAL A 291 15.50 1.06 22.10
C VAL A 291 16.48 0.83 23.25
N ASN A 292 17.21 1.87 23.64
CA ASN A 292 18.12 1.79 24.78
C ASN A 292 17.38 1.56 26.11
N GLN A 293 16.20 2.13 26.29
CA GLN A 293 15.37 1.88 27.47
C GLN A 293 14.90 0.44 27.56
N GLY A 294 14.53 -0.17 26.43
CA GLY A 294 14.20 -1.59 26.38
C GLY A 294 15.34 -2.46 26.89
N SER A 295 16.58 -2.19 26.45
CA SER A 295 17.78 -2.86 26.95
C SER A 295 17.98 -2.67 28.47
N MET A 296 17.69 -1.48 28.98
CA MET A 296 17.76 -1.20 30.44
C MET A 296 16.71 -1.97 31.24
N MET A 297 15.60 -2.37 30.64
CA MET A 297 14.57 -3.20 31.28
C MET A 297 14.93 -4.69 31.32
N GLY A 298 16.13 -5.08 30.88
CA GLY A 298 16.59 -6.45 30.84
C GLY A 298 15.98 -7.28 29.70
N LEU A 299 15.44 -6.65 28.69
CA LEU A 299 15.08 -7.33 27.47
C LEU A 299 16.35 -7.78 26.75
N SER A 300 16.41 -9.05 26.38
CA SER A 300 17.58 -9.63 25.73
C SER A 300 17.41 -9.52 24.21
N TYR A 301 18.37 -8.89 23.55
CA TYR A 301 18.45 -8.75 22.10
C TYR A 301 19.54 -9.67 21.51
N ASP A 302 19.95 -10.68 22.26
CA ASP A 302 21.02 -11.61 21.88
C ASP A 302 20.55 -12.76 20.95
N GLN A 303 19.24 -12.88 20.74
CA GLN A 303 18.64 -13.87 19.84
C GLN A 303 17.67 -13.19 18.88
N LEU A 304 17.64 -13.68 17.64
CA LEU A 304 16.67 -13.22 16.65
C LEU A 304 15.26 -13.69 17.02
N ASP A 305 14.29 -12.80 16.89
CA ASP A 305 12.88 -13.08 17.18
C ASP A 305 12.26 -14.04 16.15
N VAL A 306 12.74 -13.98 14.92
CA VAL A 306 12.23 -14.76 13.79
C VAL A 306 13.40 -15.40 13.06
N SER A 307 13.31 -16.71 12.85
CA SER A 307 14.31 -17.48 12.12
C SER A 307 14.22 -17.24 10.61
N THR A 308 15.30 -17.57 9.89
CA THR A 308 15.32 -17.49 8.42
C THR A 308 14.25 -18.38 7.79
N GLU A 309 14.02 -19.61 8.31
CA GLU A 309 12.98 -20.51 7.80
C GLU A 309 11.58 -19.91 7.95
N GLU A 310 11.31 -19.27 9.06
CA GLU A 310 10.04 -18.58 9.29
C GLU A 310 9.85 -17.42 8.31
N MET A 311 10.88 -16.62 8.06
CA MET A 311 10.83 -15.53 7.08
C MET A 311 10.60 -16.05 5.67
N GLU A 312 11.28 -17.13 5.27
CA GLU A 312 11.07 -17.79 3.97
C GLU A 312 9.65 -18.35 3.80
N ASN A 313 9.00 -18.77 4.88
CA ASN A 313 7.61 -19.22 4.83
C ASN A 313 6.64 -18.04 4.65
N VAL A 314 6.87 -16.89 5.31
CA VAL A 314 6.07 -15.69 5.10
C VAL A 314 6.26 -15.14 3.69
N ASP A 315 7.49 -15.15 3.19
CA ASP A 315 7.78 -14.74 1.82
C ASP A 315 7.07 -15.63 0.79
N LEU A 316 7.11 -16.96 0.98
CA LEU A 316 6.34 -17.90 0.15
C LEU A 316 4.83 -17.62 0.23
N TYR A 317 4.28 -17.42 1.44
CA TYR A 317 2.88 -17.07 1.63
C TYR A 317 2.50 -15.85 0.78
N MET A 318 3.21 -14.74 0.92
CA MET A 318 2.92 -13.51 0.18
C MET A 318 3.06 -13.67 -1.34
N GLN A 319 4.07 -14.40 -1.82
CA GLN A 319 4.30 -14.61 -3.25
C GLN A 319 3.26 -15.53 -3.89
N SER A 320 2.68 -16.44 -3.13
CA SER A 320 1.77 -17.47 -3.62
C SER A 320 0.29 -17.19 -3.39
N LEU A 321 -0.06 -16.00 -2.90
CA LEU A 321 -1.44 -15.55 -2.82
C LEU A 321 -2.12 -15.56 -4.20
N GLY A 322 -3.28 -16.21 -4.28
CA GLY A 322 -4.07 -16.29 -5.50
C GLY A 322 -4.65 -14.93 -5.88
N VAL A 323 -4.62 -14.61 -7.16
CA VAL A 323 -5.17 -13.36 -7.66
C VAL A 323 -6.62 -13.57 -8.06
N PRO A 324 -7.60 -12.87 -7.47
CA PRO A 324 -9.00 -13.02 -7.85
C PRO A 324 -9.22 -12.73 -9.33
N ALA A 325 -10.00 -13.58 -9.99
CA ALA A 325 -10.38 -13.42 -11.39
C ALA A 325 -11.06 -12.08 -11.65
N ARG A 326 -10.90 -11.53 -12.84
CA ARG A 326 -11.67 -10.37 -13.28
C ARG A 326 -13.15 -10.70 -13.27
N ARG A 327 -13.96 -9.77 -12.77
CA ARG A 327 -15.41 -9.92 -12.68
C ARG A 327 -16.09 -9.27 -13.86
N ASN A 328 -17.27 -9.82 -14.22
CA ASN A 328 -18.17 -9.24 -15.21
C ASN A 328 -17.47 -8.96 -16.56
N VAL A 329 -16.56 -9.86 -16.97
CA VAL A 329 -15.73 -9.68 -18.17
C VAL A 329 -16.52 -9.59 -19.47
N ASN A 330 -17.81 -9.95 -19.48
CA ASN A 330 -18.72 -9.85 -20.60
C ASN A 330 -19.64 -8.61 -20.53
N ASP A 331 -19.50 -7.78 -19.48
CA ASP A 331 -20.28 -6.55 -19.35
C ASP A 331 -19.66 -5.45 -20.22
N PRO A 332 -20.42 -4.86 -21.17
CA PRO A 332 -19.92 -3.81 -22.06
C PRO A 332 -19.33 -2.60 -21.33
N GLN A 333 -19.88 -2.21 -20.19
CA GLN A 333 -19.36 -1.08 -19.39
C GLN A 333 -18.02 -1.44 -18.75
N VAL A 334 -17.86 -2.68 -18.27
CA VAL A 334 -16.58 -3.17 -17.72
C VAL A 334 -15.52 -3.21 -18.81
N ILE A 335 -15.87 -3.65 -20.01
CA ILE A 335 -14.96 -3.68 -21.16
C ILE A 335 -14.54 -2.25 -21.55
N LYS A 336 -15.49 -1.33 -21.68
CA LYS A 336 -15.22 0.09 -21.97
C LYS A 336 -14.28 0.70 -20.91
N GLY A 337 -14.55 0.46 -19.63
CA GLY A 337 -13.69 0.93 -18.53
C GLY A 337 -12.28 0.32 -18.60
N CYS A 338 -12.16 -0.96 -18.94
CA CYS A 338 -10.86 -1.62 -19.10
C CYS A 338 -10.04 -1.03 -20.25
N LEU A 339 -10.67 -0.75 -21.37
CA LEU A 339 -10.01 -0.12 -22.53
C LEU A 339 -9.50 1.28 -22.18
N LEU A 340 -10.28 2.08 -21.46
CA LEU A 340 -9.82 3.38 -20.96
C LEU A 340 -8.61 3.26 -20.04
N TYR A 341 -8.54 2.17 -19.28
CA TYR A 341 -7.45 1.93 -18.34
C TYR A 341 -6.17 1.41 -19.00
N THR A 342 -6.31 0.64 -20.08
CA THR A 342 -5.20 -0.04 -20.77
C THR A 342 -4.79 0.65 -22.07
N SER A 343 -5.62 1.54 -22.60
CA SER A 343 -5.22 2.38 -23.74
C SER A 343 -4.16 3.37 -23.33
N PRO A 344 -3.13 3.61 -24.16
CA PRO A 344 -2.27 4.75 -23.94
C PRO A 344 -3.18 5.99 -23.90
N SER A 345 -3.04 6.78 -22.86
CA SER A 345 -3.82 8.02 -22.70
C SER A 345 -3.67 8.87 -23.96
N PRO A 346 -4.75 9.44 -24.48
CA PRO A 346 -4.68 10.36 -25.60
C PRO A 346 -3.88 11.61 -25.25
#